data_955e70ea5308614f9656dc3a76ee532e
#
_entry.id   955e70ea5308614f9656dc3a76ee532e
#
_cell.length_a   1.000
_cell.length_b   1.000
_cell.length_c   1.000
_cell.angle_alpha   90.00
_cell.angle_beta   90.00
_cell.angle_gamma   90.00
#
_symmetry.space_group_name_H-M   'P 1'
#
loop_
_entity.id
_entity.type
_entity.pdbx_description
1 polymer ?
#
loop_
_entity_poly.entity_id
_entity_poly.type
_entity_poly.pdbx_seq_one_letter_code
_entity_poly.pdbx_strand_id
1 'polypeptide(L)'
;AMHPRLFERVINAEKSMFSDNPPKRTIVFLGEGLDTSAAEGSRIGEIISLPAKPERIAEILVAMRAMAKGVAVSGDSIGGLPRAAVEDLLERCKKSSYGIMAWAPPAFDFANADLTVQAISEFIKDINQHSRFAGLSLAGNEGAVSAGAVCAWQSGYPLRVSFATGKPIYDIERFSMSRMLAAKESDLLVWIAGFTPDLSPPDTDVPMVVLGTPGLKLSRTPKVFIPIGTPGADHSGLLVRCDNVVALPLQNLGRADLPSASSVLAQIEAAL
;
A
#
# COMPACT_ATOMS: atom_id res chain seq x y z
N ALA A 1 -3.46 8.86 -9.19
CA ALA A 1 -4.10 7.67 -8.60
C ALA A 1 -3.11 6.51 -8.66
N MET A 2 -2.90 5.79 -7.53
CA MET A 2 -1.94 4.66 -7.45
C MET A 2 -2.38 3.46 -8.31
N HIS A 3 -3.67 3.31 -8.56
CA HIS A 3 -4.23 2.18 -9.30
C HIS A 3 -5.30 2.66 -10.30
N PRO A 4 -4.91 3.41 -11.34
CA PRO A 4 -5.86 4.12 -12.22
C PRO A 4 -6.75 3.17 -13.05
N ARG A 5 -6.35 1.91 -13.21
CA ARG A 5 -7.10 0.93 -14.03
C ARG A 5 -7.81 -0.14 -13.18
N LEU A 6 -7.93 0.06 -11.86
CA LEU A 6 -8.60 -0.91 -10.98
C LEU A 6 -10.05 -1.15 -11.40
N PHE A 7 -10.83 -0.08 -11.61
CA PHE A 7 -12.23 -0.21 -12.01
C PHE A 7 -12.37 -0.83 -13.41
N GLU A 8 -11.57 -0.39 -14.36
CA GLU A 8 -11.60 -0.93 -15.72
C GLU A 8 -11.27 -2.43 -15.79
N ARG A 9 -10.13 -2.81 -15.18
CA ARG A 9 -9.57 -4.15 -15.36
C ARG A 9 -10.03 -5.19 -14.37
N VAL A 10 -10.42 -4.78 -13.18
CA VAL A 10 -10.80 -5.71 -12.09
C VAL A 10 -12.29 -5.66 -11.84
N ILE A 11 -12.84 -4.48 -11.59
CA ILE A 11 -14.24 -4.34 -11.18
C ILE A 11 -15.19 -4.48 -12.37
N ASN A 12 -14.87 -3.89 -13.50
CA ASN A 12 -15.67 -3.96 -14.73
C ASN A 12 -15.25 -5.10 -15.68
N ALA A 13 -14.37 -6.01 -15.25
CA ALA A 13 -13.98 -7.14 -16.09
C ALA A 13 -15.21 -7.93 -16.56
N GLU A 14 -15.35 -8.12 -17.86
CA GLU A 14 -16.47 -8.85 -18.48
C GLU A 14 -16.45 -10.34 -18.13
N LYS A 15 -15.23 -10.88 -17.95
CA LYS A 15 -14.98 -12.27 -17.59
C LYS A 15 -14.11 -12.35 -16.36
N SER A 16 -14.25 -13.43 -15.60
CA SER A 16 -13.34 -13.78 -14.52
C SER A 16 -12.74 -15.16 -14.75
N MET A 17 -11.70 -15.51 -13.98
CA MET A 17 -11.10 -16.85 -14.05
C MET A 17 -12.12 -17.98 -13.79
N PHE A 18 -13.19 -17.69 -13.05
CA PHE A 18 -14.16 -18.69 -12.58
C PHE A 18 -15.56 -18.50 -13.19
N SER A 19 -15.78 -17.48 -14.01
CA SER A 19 -17.09 -17.21 -14.60
C SER A 19 -16.99 -16.33 -15.83
N ASP A 20 -17.66 -16.74 -16.90
CA ASP A 20 -17.83 -15.93 -18.11
C ASP A 20 -18.87 -14.81 -17.93
N ASN A 21 -19.67 -14.88 -16.87
CA ASN A 21 -20.68 -13.88 -16.54
C ASN A 21 -20.65 -13.54 -15.05
N PRO A 22 -19.63 -12.78 -14.57
CA PRO A 22 -19.54 -12.40 -13.18
C PRO A 22 -20.73 -11.52 -12.75
N PRO A 23 -21.21 -11.64 -11.50
CA PRO A 23 -22.37 -10.88 -11.02
C PRO A 23 -22.06 -9.38 -10.99
N LYS A 24 -23.12 -8.57 -11.02
CA LYS A 24 -23.02 -7.15 -10.70
C LYS A 24 -22.57 -6.97 -9.25
N ARG A 25 -21.75 -5.95 -9.04
CA ARG A 25 -21.14 -5.65 -7.73
C ARG A 25 -21.79 -4.44 -7.09
N THR A 26 -22.00 -4.47 -5.80
CA THR A 26 -22.23 -3.27 -4.99
C THR A 26 -20.87 -2.71 -4.58
N ILE A 27 -20.63 -1.44 -4.85
CA ILE A 27 -19.42 -0.73 -4.46
C ILE A 27 -19.76 0.21 -3.31
N VAL A 28 -19.06 0.07 -2.20
CA VAL A 28 -19.21 0.96 -1.04
C VAL A 28 -17.94 1.77 -0.88
N PHE A 29 -18.09 3.08 -0.91
CA PHE A 29 -17.02 4.03 -0.59
C PHE A 29 -17.20 4.49 0.86
N LEU A 30 -16.31 3.99 1.73
CA LEU A 30 -16.28 4.37 3.15
C LEU A 30 -15.15 5.37 3.37
N GLY A 31 -15.46 6.64 3.42
CA GLY A 31 -14.49 7.72 3.61
C GLY A 31 -14.97 9.04 2.98
N GLU A 32 -14.51 10.15 3.55
CA GLU A 32 -14.73 11.49 3.00
C GLU A 32 -13.81 11.74 1.79
N GLY A 33 -14.31 12.53 0.81
CA GLY A 33 -13.51 13.00 -0.33
C GLY A 33 -13.04 11.91 -1.30
N LEU A 34 -13.61 10.71 -1.23
CA LEU A 34 -13.30 9.65 -2.17
C LEU A 34 -13.87 9.96 -3.55
N ASP A 35 -13.02 9.82 -4.58
CA ASP A 35 -13.46 9.97 -5.96
C ASP A 35 -14.28 8.75 -6.40
N THR A 36 -15.56 8.96 -6.61
CA THR A 36 -16.51 7.94 -7.07
C THR A 36 -16.71 7.95 -8.58
N SER A 37 -16.14 8.92 -9.30
CA SER A 37 -16.36 9.11 -10.74
C SER A 37 -15.92 7.92 -11.60
N ALA A 38 -14.91 7.18 -11.13
CA ALA A 38 -14.44 5.98 -11.80
C ALA A 38 -15.32 4.73 -11.55
N ALA A 39 -16.32 4.82 -10.66
CA ALA A 39 -17.19 3.70 -10.32
C ALA A 39 -18.34 3.55 -11.33
N GLU A 40 -18.03 3.59 -12.61
CA GLU A 40 -18.98 3.41 -13.71
C GLU A 40 -18.71 2.13 -14.47
N GLY A 41 -19.75 1.46 -14.94
CA GLY A 41 -19.62 0.30 -15.80
C GLY A 41 -20.74 -0.71 -15.69
N SER A 42 -20.86 -1.58 -16.68
CA SER A 42 -21.94 -2.57 -16.82
C SER A 42 -21.97 -3.62 -15.70
N ARG A 43 -20.88 -3.78 -14.96
CA ARG A 43 -20.75 -4.75 -13.85
C ARG A 43 -20.96 -4.14 -12.49
N ILE A 44 -21.27 -2.85 -12.41
CA ILE A 44 -21.66 -2.17 -11.18
C ILE A 44 -23.19 -2.13 -11.10
N GLY A 45 -23.74 -2.64 -10.02
CA GLY A 45 -25.19 -2.63 -9.74
C GLY A 45 -25.60 -1.46 -8.87
N GLU A 46 -24.84 -1.18 -7.84
CA GLU A 46 -25.15 -0.13 -6.85
C GLU A 46 -23.86 0.53 -6.36
N ILE A 47 -23.92 1.84 -6.13
CA ILE A 47 -22.84 2.63 -5.53
C ILE A 47 -23.40 3.26 -4.25
N ILE A 48 -22.69 3.03 -3.14
CA ILE A 48 -23.04 3.59 -1.83
C ILE A 48 -21.86 4.45 -1.36
N SER A 49 -22.13 5.69 -0.98
CA SER A 49 -21.13 6.58 -0.37
C SER A 49 -21.46 6.81 1.10
N LEU A 50 -20.50 6.50 1.97
CA LEU A 50 -20.56 6.67 3.42
C LEU A 50 -19.42 7.62 3.83
N PRO A 51 -19.67 8.94 3.93
CA PRO A 51 -18.64 9.95 4.15
C PRO A 51 -18.21 9.98 5.62
N ALA A 52 -17.36 9.05 6.01
CA ALA A 52 -16.75 9.01 7.32
C ALA A 52 -15.37 9.65 7.29
N LYS A 53 -14.98 10.35 8.35
CA LYS A 53 -13.60 10.82 8.52
C LYS A 53 -12.66 9.62 8.63
N PRO A 54 -11.47 9.63 8.01
CA PRO A 54 -10.54 8.51 8.05
C PRO A 54 -10.22 8.02 9.47
N GLU A 55 -10.07 8.94 10.42
CA GLU A 55 -9.79 8.66 11.83
C GLU A 55 -10.95 7.95 12.57
N ARG A 56 -12.15 8.00 11.99
CA ARG A 56 -13.35 7.38 12.56
C ARG A 56 -13.68 6.01 11.98
N ILE A 57 -12.95 5.57 10.95
CA ILE A 57 -13.18 4.26 10.30
C ILE A 57 -12.97 3.11 11.28
N ALA A 58 -11.95 3.18 12.13
CA ALA A 58 -11.71 2.16 13.16
C ALA A 58 -12.91 1.99 14.10
N GLU A 59 -13.53 3.08 14.54
CA GLU A 59 -14.72 3.05 15.40
C GLU A 59 -15.91 2.37 14.70
N ILE A 60 -16.14 2.68 13.43
CA ILE A 60 -17.22 2.06 12.64
C ILE A 60 -17.00 0.54 12.56
N LEU A 61 -15.78 0.11 12.24
CA LEU A 61 -15.46 -1.31 12.11
C LEU A 61 -15.54 -2.06 13.44
N VAL A 62 -15.10 -1.44 14.54
CA VAL A 62 -15.23 -2.02 15.89
C VAL A 62 -16.70 -2.17 16.28
N ALA A 63 -17.53 -1.16 16.00
CA ALA A 63 -18.97 -1.25 16.24
C ALA A 63 -19.65 -2.34 15.38
N MET A 64 -19.30 -2.43 14.09
CA MET A 64 -19.79 -3.51 13.22
C MET A 64 -19.40 -4.90 13.74
N ARG A 65 -18.17 -5.06 14.24
CA ARG A 65 -17.72 -6.32 14.88
C ARG A 65 -18.52 -6.65 16.14
N ALA A 66 -18.80 -5.66 16.99
CA ALA A 66 -19.62 -5.84 18.19
C ALA A 66 -21.04 -6.28 17.82
N MET A 67 -21.68 -5.60 16.87
CA MET A 67 -23.00 -5.94 16.37
C MET A 67 -23.05 -7.32 15.70
N ALA A 68 -22.01 -7.70 14.95
CA ALA A 68 -21.92 -9.02 14.34
C ALA A 68 -21.91 -10.15 15.39
N LYS A 69 -21.39 -9.88 16.59
CA LYS A 69 -21.35 -10.79 17.74
C LYS A 69 -22.60 -10.68 18.64
N GLY A 70 -23.61 -9.89 18.24
CA GLY A 70 -24.84 -9.69 19.02
C GLY A 70 -24.67 -8.74 20.21
N VAL A 71 -23.58 -8.01 20.29
CA VAL A 71 -23.35 -7.01 21.35
C VAL A 71 -24.08 -5.71 20.97
N ALA A 72 -24.88 -5.20 21.92
CA ALA A 72 -25.58 -3.93 21.73
C ALA A 72 -24.57 -2.76 21.70
N VAL A 73 -24.67 -1.94 20.67
CA VAL A 73 -23.91 -0.69 20.53
C VAL A 73 -24.86 0.46 20.82
N SER A 74 -24.54 1.41 21.66
CA SER A 74 -25.39 2.56 22.02
C SER A 74 -25.15 3.76 21.08
N GLY A 75 -26.13 4.70 21.07
CA GLY A 75 -26.06 5.95 20.28
C GLY A 75 -26.70 5.85 18.89
N ASP A 76 -27.13 6.98 18.33
CA ASP A 76 -27.77 7.08 17.03
C ASP A 76 -26.76 7.32 15.89
N SER A 77 -25.52 7.58 16.23
CA SER A 77 -24.41 7.78 15.31
C SER A 77 -23.20 6.94 15.71
N ILE A 78 -22.49 6.40 14.72
CA ILE A 78 -21.29 5.57 14.88
C ILE A 78 -20.24 6.12 13.91
N GLY A 79 -19.12 6.60 14.43
CA GLY A 79 -18.05 7.17 13.60
C GLY A 79 -18.47 8.35 12.72
N GLY A 80 -19.52 9.09 13.12
CA GLY A 80 -20.08 10.19 12.36
C GLY A 80 -21.14 9.77 11.34
N LEU A 81 -21.39 8.47 11.14
CA LEU A 81 -22.45 7.96 10.29
C LEU A 81 -23.72 7.64 11.09
N PRO A 82 -24.92 7.78 10.50
CA PRO A 82 -26.15 7.28 11.13
C PRO A 82 -26.00 5.78 11.44
N ARG A 83 -26.45 5.36 12.63
CA ARG A 83 -26.45 3.95 13.04
C ARG A 83 -27.05 3.04 11.96
N ALA A 84 -28.23 3.41 11.43
CA ALA A 84 -28.92 2.62 10.43
C ALA A 84 -28.06 2.35 9.17
N ALA A 85 -27.21 3.32 8.77
CA ALA A 85 -26.30 3.14 7.63
C ALA A 85 -25.17 2.13 7.94
N VAL A 86 -24.68 2.11 9.18
CA VAL A 86 -23.67 1.17 9.62
C VAL A 86 -24.27 -0.25 9.77
N GLU A 87 -25.50 -0.35 10.26
CA GLU A 87 -26.25 -1.62 10.35
C GLU A 87 -26.54 -2.20 8.96
N ASP A 88 -26.98 -1.35 7.99
CA ASP A 88 -27.19 -1.77 6.60
C ASP A 88 -25.90 -2.26 5.96
N LEU A 89 -24.80 -1.53 6.17
CA LEU A 89 -23.49 -1.94 5.67
C LEU A 89 -23.08 -3.32 6.22
N LEU A 90 -23.26 -3.54 7.52
CA LEU A 90 -22.96 -4.84 8.14
C LEU A 90 -23.81 -5.96 7.54
N GLU A 91 -25.12 -5.75 7.39
CA GLU A 91 -26.02 -6.75 6.80
C GLU A 91 -25.68 -7.05 5.34
N ARG A 92 -25.27 -6.05 4.56
CA ARG A 92 -24.74 -6.24 3.19
C ARG A 92 -23.46 -7.10 3.20
N CYS A 93 -22.55 -6.84 4.12
CA CYS A 93 -21.34 -7.64 4.28
C CYS A 93 -21.69 -9.10 4.62
N LYS A 94 -22.61 -9.34 5.56
CA LYS A 94 -23.04 -10.69 5.94
C LYS A 94 -23.72 -11.45 4.81
N LYS A 95 -24.51 -10.77 3.98
CA LYS A 95 -25.27 -11.36 2.86
C LYS A 95 -24.45 -11.49 1.57
N SER A 96 -23.25 -10.92 1.51
CA SER A 96 -22.42 -10.98 0.29
C SER A 96 -21.95 -12.41 0.04
N SER A 97 -21.97 -12.86 -1.22
CA SER A 97 -21.38 -14.16 -1.61
C SER A 97 -19.86 -14.11 -1.50
N TYR A 98 -19.27 -12.98 -1.85
CA TYR A 98 -17.84 -12.70 -1.75
C TYR A 98 -17.61 -11.19 -1.62
N GLY A 99 -17.09 -10.77 -0.49
CA GLY A 99 -16.75 -9.38 -0.23
C GLY A 99 -15.25 -9.12 -0.32
N ILE A 100 -14.89 -7.92 -0.72
CA ILE A 100 -13.51 -7.43 -0.72
C ILE A 100 -13.49 -6.07 -0.03
N MET A 101 -12.67 -5.94 0.99
CA MET A 101 -12.33 -4.66 1.59
C MET A 101 -10.98 -4.20 1.07
N ALA A 102 -10.98 -3.16 0.25
CA ALA A 102 -9.76 -2.57 -0.30
C ALA A 102 -9.44 -1.26 0.42
N TRP A 103 -8.17 -1.05 0.74
CA TRP A 103 -7.68 0.20 1.34
C TRP A 103 -6.30 0.55 0.82
N ALA A 104 -5.95 1.84 0.85
CA ALA A 104 -4.63 2.34 0.52
C ALA A 104 -3.95 2.89 1.79
N PRO A 105 -3.00 2.18 2.41
CA PRO A 105 -2.32 2.63 3.63
C PRO A 105 -1.74 4.04 3.55
N PRO A 106 -1.17 4.51 2.42
CA PRO A 106 -0.68 5.87 2.33
C PRO A 106 -1.75 6.97 2.43
N ALA A 107 -3.04 6.61 2.32
CA ALA A 107 -4.13 7.57 2.54
C ALA A 107 -4.47 7.75 4.02
N PHE A 108 -3.91 6.94 4.91
CA PHE A 108 -4.09 7.02 6.35
C PHE A 108 -2.95 7.83 6.98
N ASP A 109 -2.96 9.15 6.77
CA ASP A 109 -1.95 10.08 7.30
C ASP A 109 -2.49 10.80 8.55
N PHE A 110 -2.67 10.03 9.63
CA PHE A 110 -3.12 10.52 10.94
C PHE A 110 -2.56 9.68 12.08
N ALA A 111 -2.62 10.21 13.30
CA ALA A 111 -2.11 9.52 14.48
C ALA A 111 -2.84 8.19 14.73
N ASN A 112 -2.10 7.13 15.01
CA ASN A 112 -2.61 5.78 15.26
C ASN A 112 -3.35 5.15 14.06
N ALA A 113 -2.97 5.49 12.85
CA ALA A 113 -3.53 4.92 11.62
C ALA A 113 -3.33 3.39 11.51
N ASP A 114 -2.32 2.85 12.17
CA ASP A 114 -2.07 1.42 12.33
C ASP A 114 -3.25 0.70 13.02
N LEU A 115 -3.89 1.33 14.00
CA LEU A 115 -5.09 0.78 14.64
C LEU A 115 -6.27 0.68 13.68
N THR A 116 -6.36 1.58 12.70
CA THR A 116 -7.37 1.46 11.64
C THR A 116 -7.11 0.26 10.75
N VAL A 117 -5.87 0.01 10.35
CA VAL A 117 -5.48 -1.18 9.59
C VAL A 117 -5.72 -2.46 10.40
N GLN A 118 -5.43 -2.43 11.69
CA GLN A 118 -5.76 -3.53 12.59
C GLN A 118 -7.28 -3.78 12.65
N ALA A 119 -8.10 -2.73 12.82
CA ALA A 119 -9.55 -2.85 12.83
C ALA A 119 -10.11 -3.42 11.52
N ILE A 120 -9.54 -3.04 10.37
CA ILE A 120 -9.87 -3.62 9.06
C ILE A 120 -9.58 -5.13 9.06
N SER A 121 -8.39 -5.52 9.47
CA SER A 121 -7.97 -6.94 9.49
C SER A 121 -8.84 -7.78 10.41
N GLU A 122 -9.13 -7.28 11.60
CA GLU A 122 -9.99 -7.95 12.56
C GLU A 122 -11.46 -8.01 12.11
N PHE A 123 -11.97 -6.97 11.43
CA PHE A 123 -13.31 -7.01 10.84
C PHE A 123 -13.39 -8.09 9.76
N ILE A 124 -12.41 -8.14 8.84
CA ILE A 124 -12.37 -9.16 7.80
C ILE A 124 -12.35 -10.57 8.42
N LYS A 125 -11.59 -10.78 9.46
CA LYS A 125 -11.53 -12.05 10.20
C LYS A 125 -12.90 -12.42 10.78
N ASP A 126 -13.55 -11.48 11.46
CA ASP A 126 -14.83 -11.74 12.11
C ASP A 126 -15.96 -11.96 11.10
N ILE A 127 -16.03 -11.17 10.01
CA ILE A 127 -17.09 -11.28 9.00
C ILE A 127 -17.00 -12.59 8.19
N ASN A 128 -15.81 -13.21 8.11
CA ASN A 128 -15.63 -14.52 7.48
C ASN A 128 -16.37 -15.67 8.20
N GLN A 129 -16.95 -15.43 9.38
CA GLN A 129 -17.87 -16.35 10.02
C GLN A 129 -19.27 -16.33 9.39
N HIS A 130 -19.59 -15.31 8.60
CA HIS A 130 -20.90 -15.12 7.98
C HIS A 130 -20.86 -15.22 6.46
N SER A 131 -19.84 -14.65 5.85
CA SER A 131 -19.66 -14.60 4.38
C SER A 131 -18.18 -14.72 4.04
N ARG A 132 -17.86 -15.07 2.80
CA ARG A 132 -16.48 -15.09 2.34
C ARG A 132 -15.99 -13.67 2.08
N PHE A 133 -14.97 -13.23 2.80
CA PHE A 133 -14.42 -11.88 2.70
C PHE A 133 -12.90 -11.88 2.60
N ALA A 134 -12.33 -11.02 1.75
CA ALA A 134 -10.90 -10.84 1.62
C ALA A 134 -10.49 -9.38 1.83
N GLY A 135 -9.28 -9.18 2.33
CA GLY A 135 -8.61 -7.90 2.42
C GLY A 135 -7.71 -7.65 1.21
N LEU A 136 -7.70 -6.42 0.70
CA LEU A 136 -6.84 -6.00 -0.38
C LEU A 136 -6.15 -4.69 0.01
N SER A 137 -4.94 -4.79 0.53
CA SER A 137 -4.09 -3.62 0.77
C SER A 137 -3.48 -3.17 -0.54
N LEU A 138 -3.85 -1.98 -1.01
CA LEU A 138 -3.30 -1.33 -2.19
C LEU A 138 -2.14 -0.45 -1.75
N ALA A 139 -1.08 -1.10 -1.28
CA ALA A 139 0.10 -0.44 -0.77
C ALA A 139 1.18 -0.33 -1.84
N GLY A 140 2.08 0.57 -1.57
CA GLY A 140 3.34 0.65 -2.27
C GLY A 140 3.30 1.54 -3.48
N ASN A 141 4.33 2.29 -3.54
CA ASN A 141 4.91 2.83 -4.74
C ASN A 141 5.91 1.80 -5.28
N GLU A 142 6.36 2.03 -6.43
CA GLU A 142 7.26 1.27 -7.26
C GLU A 142 8.42 0.65 -6.47
N GLY A 143 8.38 -0.66 -6.32
CA GLY A 143 9.43 -1.42 -5.66
C GLY A 143 9.38 -1.50 -4.12
N ALA A 144 8.59 -0.68 -3.42
CA ALA A 144 8.56 -0.69 -1.95
C ALA A 144 8.08 -2.04 -1.37
N VAL A 145 7.06 -2.64 -1.99
CA VAL A 145 6.58 -3.97 -1.59
C VAL A 145 7.66 -5.03 -1.83
N SER A 146 8.39 -4.93 -2.95
CA SER A 146 9.50 -5.84 -3.26
C SER A 146 10.62 -5.71 -2.25
N ALA A 147 11.02 -4.48 -1.91
CA ALA A 147 12.06 -4.22 -0.91
C ALA A 147 11.64 -4.75 0.48
N GLY A 148 10.38 -4.54 0.87
CA GLY A 148 9.84 -5.07 2.12
C GLY A 148 9.84 -6.59 2.16
N ALA A 149 9.44 -7.26 1.07
CA ALA A 149 9.45 -8.71 0.97
C ALA A 149 10.88 -9.28 1.05
N VAL A 150 11.83 -8.70 0.31
CA VAL A 150 13.24 -9.14 0.35
C VAL A 150 13.85 -8.93 1.73
N CYS A 151 13.61 -7.77 2.35
CA CYS A 151 14.09 -7.51 3.71
C CYS A 151 13.52 -8.54 4.71
N ALA A 152 12.23 -8.88 4.59
CA ALA A 152 11.59 -9.88 5.43
C ALA A 152 12.19 -11.29 5.23
N TRP A 153 12.51 -11.69 4.00
CA TRP A 153 13.13 -12.99 3.73
C TRP A 153 14.56 -13.09 4.32
N GLN A 154 15.29 -11.98 4.28
CA GLN A 154 16.69 -11.97 4.73
C GLN A 154 16.84 -11.70 6.22
N SER A 155 15.99 -10.89 6.83
CA SER A 155 16.14 -10.43 8.22
C SER A 155 15.05 -10.92 9.17
N GLY A 156 13.92 -11.43 8.64
CA GLY A 156 12.71 -11.73 9.40
C GLY A 156 11.78 -10.53 9.58
N TYR A 157 12.14 -9.32 9.09
CA TYR A 157 11.40 -8.08 9.31
C TYR A 157 11.21 -7.25 8.04
N PRO A 158 10.04 -6.62 7.83
CA PRO A 158 9.76 -5.83 6.64
C PRO A 158 10.24 -4.39 6.77
N LEU A 159 11.47 -4.08 6.32
CA LEU A 159 12.05 -2.73 6.39
C LEU A 159 12.24 -2.20 7.82
N ARG A 160 12.73 -0.95 7.98
CA ARG A 160 12.99 -0.32 9.28
C ARG A 160 13.78 -1.22 10.22
N VAL A 161 14.85 -1.78 9.67
CA VAL A 161 15.75 -2.70 10.36
C VAL A 161 17.11 -2.05 10.46
N SER A 162 17.71 -2.07 11.64
CA SER A 162 19.11 -1.71 11.86
C SER A 162 19.98 -2.95 11.92
N PHE A 163 21.12 -2.90 11.24
CA PHE A 163 22.15 -3.92 11.28
C PHE A 163 23.42 -3.47 12.03
N ALA A 164 23.39 -2.32 12.69
CA ALA A 164 24.54 -1.70 13.36
C ALA A 164 25.21 -2.59 14.41
N THR A 165 24.49 -3.56 14.97
CA THR A 165 25.02 -4.50 15.98
C THR A 165 25.43 -5.85 15.39
N GLY A 166 25.44 -5.99 14.06
CA GLY A 166 25.67 -7.26 13.37
C GLY A 166 24.49 -8.22 13.40
N LYS A 167 23.36 -7.83 13.98
CA LYS A 167 22.08 -8.57 13.98
C LYS A 167 20.96 -7.64 13.59
N PRO A 168 19.91 -8.14 12.92
CA PRO A 168 18.75 -7.33 12.56
C PRO A 168 17.98 -6.94 13.83
N ILE A 169 17.78 -5.64 14.03
CA ILE A 169 16.92 -5.07 15.08
C ILE A 169 15.81 -4.33 14.35
N TYR A 170 14.56 -4.68 14.63
CA TYR A 170 13.37 -4.09 14.03
C TYR A 170 12.69 -3.13 15.00
N ASP A 171 12.43 -1.90 14.53
CA ASP A 171 11.64 -0.92 15.26
C ASP A 171 11.10 0.12 14.28
N ILE A 172 9.77 0.15 14.09
CA ILE A 172 9.11 0.98 13.08
C ILE A 172 9.21 2.48 13.37
N GLU A 173 9.33 2.86 14.63
CA GLU A 173 9.47 4.26 15.04
C GLU A 173 10.94 4.66 15.07
N ARG A 174 11.75 3.91 15.80
CA ARG A 174 13.17 4.20 16.01
C ARG A 174 13.93 4.28 14.70
N PHE A 175 13.68 3.37 13.76
CA PHE A 175 14.35 3.32 12.45
C PHE A 175 13.51 3.93 11.32
N SER A 176 12.60 4.83 11.67
CA SER A 176 11.93 5.68 10.69
C SER A 176 12.94 6.67 10.10
N MET A 177 13.04 6.72 8.77
CA MET A 177 13.96 7.62 8.07
C MET A 177 13.74 9.09 8.49
N SER A 178 12.49 9.54 8.52
CA SER A 178 12.15 10.91 8.90
C SER A 178 12.60 11.25 10.32
N ARG A 179 12.40 10.32 11.26
CA ARG A 179 12.88 10.50 12.66
C ARG A 179 14.40 10.52 12.73
N MET A 180 15.08 9.57 12.08
CA MET A 180 16.54 9.48 12.13
C MET A 180 17.21 10.72 11.53
N LEU A 181 16.66 11.25 10.42
CA LEU A 181 17.15 12.48 9.80
C LEU A 181 16.90 13.70 10.73
N ALA A 182 15.71 13.81 11.31
CA ALA A 182 15.38 14.89 12.24
C ALA A 182 16.25 14.87 13.51
N ALA A 183 16.56 13.66 14.02
CA ALA A 183 17.41 13.46 15.20
C ALA A 183 18.92 13.51 14.86
N LYS A 184 19.29 13.69 13.59
CA LYS A 184 20.69 13.69 13.12
C LYS A 184 21.47 12.42 13.47
N GLU A 185 20.78 11.28 13.48
CA GLU A 185 21.37 9.97 13.76
C GLU A 185 22.01 9.31 12.52
N SER A 186 21.87 9.93 11.34
CA SER A 186 22.42 9.45 10.08
C SER A 186 23.45 10.45 9.56
N ASP A 187 24.60 9.97 9.15
CA ASP A 187 25.69 10.74 8.54
C ASP A 187 25.71 10.66 7.00
N LEU A 188 24.97 9.68 6.43
CA LEU A 188 24.80 9.46 5.00
C LEU A 188 23.39 8.95 4.72
N LEU A 189 22.78 9.46 3.64
CA LEU A 189 21.56 8.93 3.06
C LEU A 189 21.85 8.30 1.70
N VAL A 190 21.53 7.02 1.53
CA VAL A 190 21.51 6.36 0.22
C VAL A 190 20.07 6.30 -0.26
N TRP A 191 19.76 6.99 -1.36
CA TRP A 191 18.43 7.03 -1.95
C TRP A 191 18.39 6.25 -3.25
N ILE A 192 17.45 5.30 -3.38
CA ILE A 192 17.31 4.47 -4.57
C ILE A 192 15.91 4.69 -5.17
N ALA A 193 15.85 5.23 -6.38
CA ALA A 193 14.63 5.53 -7.12
C ALA A 193 14.75 5.08 -8.58
N GLY A 194 14.45 3.81 -8.84
CA GLY A 194 14.68 3.17 -10.15
C GLY A 194 13.46 3.13 -11.07
N PHE A 195 12.28 3.68 -10.70
CA PHE A 195 11.06 3.55 -11.51
C PHE A 195 10.53 4.90 -12.02
N THR A 196 10.33 5.86 -11.14
CA THR A 196 9.74 7.16 -11.50
C THR A 196 10.68 8.32 -11.22
N PRO A 197 10.72 9.34 -12.11
CA PRO A 197 11.48 10.54 -11.86
C PRO A 197 10.86 11.44 -10.76
N ASP A 198 9.64 11.17 -10.33
CA ASP A 198 8.92 11.97 -9.34
C ASP A 198 9.20 11.56 -7.89
N LEU A 199 9.85 10.42 -7.65
CA LEU A 199 10.19 9.93 -6.32
C LEU A 199 11.47 10.61 -5.79
N SER A 200 11.36 11.90 -5.47
CA SER A 200 12.46 12.71 -4.95
C SER A 200 12.91 12.27 -3.56
N PRO A 201 14.21 12.36 -3.22
CA PRO A 201 14.68 12.20 -1.86
C PRO A 201 14.10 13.29 -0.93
N PRO A 202 14.04 13.05 0.38
CA PRO A 202 13.64 14.07 1.34
C PRO A 202 14.61 15.26 1.34
N ASP A 203 14.10 16.43 1.70
CA ASP A 203 14.94 17.59 1.95
C ASP A 203 15.69 17.42 3.27
N THR A 204 17.03 17.35 3.20
CA THR A 204 17.88 17.11 4.36
C THR A 204 19.28 17.65 4.11
N ASP A 205 19.96 18.07 5.19
CA ASP A 205 21.37 18.49 5.15
C ASP A 205 22.35 17.30 5.18
N VAL A 206 21.86 16.10 5.42
CA VAL A 206 22.69 14.88 5.41
C VAL A 206 23.25 14.65 4.00
N PRO A 207 24.54 14.34 3.86
CA PRO A 207 25.12 13.98 2.58
C PRO A 207 24.35 12.84 1.90
N MET A 208 24.08 12.96 0.60
CA MET A 208 23.32 11.97 -0.15
C MET A 208 24.13 11.31 -1.26
N VAL A 209 23.97 10.01 -1.38
CA VAL A 209 24.26 9.23 -2.60
C VAL A 209 22.93 8.80 -3.19
N VAL A 210 22.71 9.15 -4.45
CA VAL A 210 21.45 8.87 -5.14
C VAL A 210 21.70 7.91 -6.29
N LEU A 211 21.04 6.76 -6.27
CA LEU A 211 20.92 5.83 -7.39
C LEU A 211 19.55 6.05 -8.01
N GLY A 212 19.47 6.73 -9.14
CA GLY A 212 18.18 7.15 -9.68
C GLY A 212 18.06 7.01 -11.18
N THR A 213 16.82 6.99 -11.68
CA THR A 213 16.56 7.05 -13.11
C THR A 213 17.12 8.36 -13.69
N PRO A 214 17.58 8.38 -14.95
CA PRO A 214 17.86 9.64 -15.64
C PRO A 214 16.62 10.54 -15.59
N GLY A 215 16.80 11.79 -15.19
CA GLY A 215 15.69 12.75 -15.05
C GLY A 215 14.98 12.72 -13.71
N LEU A 216 15.48 11.98 -12.71
CA LEU A 216 14.98 12.06 -11.34
C LEU A 216 14.97 13.52 -10.86
N LYS A 217 13.83 13.96 -10.35
CA LYS A 217 13.68 15.31 -9.81
C LYS A 217 14.39 15.40 -8.46
N LEU A 218 15.29 16.34 -8.35
CA LEU A 218 16.09 16.57 -7.15
C LEU A 218 15.87 18.00 -6.67
N SER A 219 15.44 18.16 -5.42
CA SER A 219 15.34 19.47 -4.76
C SER A 219 16.70 20.04 -4.38
N ARG A 220 17.69 19.16 -4.20
CA ARG A 220 19.07 19.50 -3.83
C ARG A 220 20.06 18.61 -4.56
N THR A 221 21.22 19.15 -4.90
CA THR A 221 22.31 18.38 -5.54
C THR A 221 22.88 17.37 -4.55
N PRO A 222 22.84 16.06 -4.83
CA PRO A 222 23.46 15.05 -3.99
C PRO A 222 24.99 15.09 -4.08
N LYS A 223 25.69 14.50 -3.13
CA LYS A 223 27.16 14.34 -3.20
C LYS A 223 27.57 13.47 -4.39
N VAL A 224 26.78 12.43 -4.66
CA VAL A 224 26.97 11.52 -5.78
C VAL A 224 25.61 11.18 -6.38
N PHE A 225 25.51 11.26 -7.70
CA PHE A 225 24.37 10.75 -8.46
C PHE A 225 24.87 9.68 -9.42
N ILE A 226 24.29 8.48 -9.30
CA ILE A 226 24.58 7.35 -10.19
C ILE A 226 23.31 7.03 -10.97
N PRO A 227 23.28 7.25 -12.28
CA PRO A 227 22.13 6.87 -13.09
C PRO A 227 22.01 5.34 -13.15
N ILE A 228 20.82 4.84 -12.88
CA ILE A 228 20.47 3.42 -12.93
C ILE A 228 19.31 3.17 -13.89
N GLY A 229 19.28 1.96 -14.44
CA GLY A 229 18.22 1.50 -15.31
C GLY A 229 16.95 1.15 -14.53
N THR A 230 15.81 1.25 -15.23
CA THR A 230 14.50 0.87 -14.70
C THR A 230 14.26 -0.63 -14.92
N PRO A 231 13.98 -1.40 -13.85
CA PRO A 231 13.63 -2.81 -14.00
C PRO A 231 12.44 -3.02 -14.93
N GLY A 232 12.55 -3.96 -15.86
CA GLY A 232 11.51 -4.22 -16.86
C GLY A 232 11.52 -3.29 -18.07
N ALA A 233 12.44 -2.32 -18.10
CA ALA A 233 12.68 -1.46 -19.26
C ALA A 233 14.12 -1.58 -19.76
N ASP A 234 15.08 -1.37 -18.87
CA ASP A 234 16.51 -1.33 -19.18
C ASP A 234 17.24 -2.62 -18.77
N HIS A 235 16.70 -3.35 -17.83
CA HIS A 235 17.21 -4.66 -17.39
C HIS A 235 16.09 -5.56 -16.86
N SER A 236 16.35 -6.86 -16.81
CA SER A 236 15.45 -7.82 -16.16
C SER A 236 15.42 -7.63 -14.64
N GLY A 237 14.35 -8.09 -14.00
CA GLY A 237 14.19 -8.00 -12.56
C GLY A 237 13.01 -8.78 -12.04
N LEU A 238 12.71 -8.61 -10.76
CA LEU A 238 11.55 -9.18 -10.10
C LEU A 238 10.80 -8.06 -9.37
N LEU A 239 9.50 -8.00 -9.57
CA LEU A 239 8.64 -7.04 -8.90
C LEU A 239 7.51 -7.76 -8.19
N VAL A 240 7.38 -7.58 -6.89
CA VAL A 240 6.19 -8.00 -6.15
C VAL A 240 5.08 -7.00 -6.45
N ARG A 241 3.94 -7.50 -6.93
CA ARG A 241 2.78 -6.67 -7.29
C ARG A 241 2.26 -5.94 -6.04
N CYS A 242 1.77 -4.73 -6.22
CA CYS A 242 1.35 -3.85 -5.12
C CYS A 242 0.22 -4.39 -4.22
N ASP A 243 -0.52 -5.40 -4.67
CA ASP A 243 -1.46 -6.17 -3.85
C ASP A 243 -0.82 -7.32 -3.07
N ASN A 244 0.51 -7.48 -3.18
CA ASN A 244 1.31 -8.51 -2.51
C ASN A 244 0.89 -9.96 -2.81
N VAL A 245 0.21 -10.20 -3.94
CA VAL A 245 -0.31 -11.52 -4.29
C VAL A 245 0.68 -12.33 -5.12
N VAL A 246 1.47 -11.68 -5.99
CA VAL A 246 2.34 -12.36 -6.94
C VAL A 246 3.63 -11.59 -7.18
N ALA A 247 4.72 -12.32 -7.34
CA ALA A 247 5.98 -11.79 -7.86
C ALA A 247 5.99 -11.92 -9.40
N LEU A 248 6.26 -10.82 -10.08
CA LEU A 248 6.26 -10.72 -11.54
C LEU A 248 7.70 -10.69 -12.05
N PRO A 249 8.13 -11.62 -12.91
CA PRO A 249 9.38 -11.49 -13.62
C PRO A 249 9.26 -10.35 -14.64
N LEU A 250 10.20 -9.43 -14.60
CA LEU A 250 10.31 -8.31 -15.52
C LEU A 250 11.39 -8.63 -16.56
N GLN A 251 11.04 -8.46 -17.83
CA GLN A 251 11.95 -8.70 -18.93
C GLN A 251 12.69 -7.41 -19.30
N ASN A 252 13.90 -7.53 -19.80
CA ASN A 252 14.62 -6.41 -20.39
C ASN A 252 14.01 -6.05 -21.75
N LEU A 253 13.58 -4.80 -21.92
CA LEU A 253 13.05 -4.27 -23.19
C LEU A 253 14.13 -3.51 -23.99
N GLY A 254 15.35 -3.41 -23.48
CA GLY A 254 16.50 -2.83 -24.17
C GLY A 254 16.42 -1.33 -24.42
N ARG A 255 15.77 -0.55 -23.53
CA ARG A 255 15.60 0.89 -23.73
C ARG A 255 16.87 1.70 -23.56
N ALA A 256 17.70 1.34 -22.57
CA ALA A 256 18.95 2.02 -22.29
C ALA A 256 19.99 1.04 -21.74
N ASP A 257 21.27 1.33 -21.97
CA ASP A 257 22.40 0.62 -21.41
C ASP A 257 22.81 1.28 -20.08
N LEU A 258 22.01 1.03 -19.05
CA LEU A 258 22.22 1.56 -17.70
C LEU A 258 22.40 0.41 -16.71
N PRO A 259 23.29 0.57 -15.71
CA PRO A 259 23.50 -0.45 -14.70
C PRO A 259 22.24 -0.62 -13.82
N SER A 260 22.00 -1.83 -13.31
CA SER A 260 21.00 -2.04 -12.29
C SER A 260 21.47 -1.52 -10.92
N ALA A 261 20.52 -1.16 -10.05
CA ALA A 261 20.86 -0.77 -8.67
C ALA A 261 21.68 -1.88 -7.96
N SER A 262 21.34 -3.15 -8.19
CA SER A 262 22.06 -4.29 -7.60
C SER A 262 23.52 -4.38 -8.09
N SER A 263 23.77 -4.15 -9.38
CA SER A 263 25.14 -4.18 -9.91
C SER A 263 25.99 -3.03 -9.35
N VAL A 264 25.41 -1.85 -9.18
CA VAL A 264 26.10 -0.70 -8.56
C VAL A 264 26.41 -1.00 -7.09
N LEU A 265 25.43 -1.50 -6.34
CA LEU A 265 25.65 -1.83 -4.92
C LEU A 265 26.70 -2.93 -4.75
N ALA A 266 26.69 -3.96 -5.60
CA ALA A 266 27.72 -5.01 -5.56
C ALA A 266 29.13 -4.46 -5.86
N GLN A 267 29.28 -3.49 -6.76
CA GLN A 267 30.57 -2.83 -7.01
C GLN A 267 31.00 -1.97 -5.82
N ILE A 268 30.08 -1.29 -5.16
CA ILE A 268 30.38 -0.53 -3.93
C ILE A 268 30.84 -1.50 -2.83
N GLU A 269 30.11 -2.61 -2.61
CA GLU A 269 30.46 -3.62 -1.62
C GLU A 269 31.85 -4.21 -1.87
N ALA A 270 32.19 -4.50 -3.13
CA ALA A 270 33.51 -5.03 -3.50
C ALA A 270 34.66 -4.01 -3.33
N ALA A 271 34.35 -2.73 -3.20
CA ALA A 271 35.33 -1.65 -3.03
C ALA A 271 35.54 -1.26 -1.55
N LEU A 272 34.71 -1.77 -0.63
CA LEU A 272 34.82 -1.55 0.81
C LEU A 272 35.71 -2.61 1.46
#